data_a1c2d60f3da744e2d8b9889e2ff39a95
#
_entry.id   a1c2d60f3da744e2d8b9889e2ff39a95
#
_cell.length_a   1.000
_cell.length_b   1.000
_cell.length_c   1.000
_cell.angle_alpha   90.00
_cell.angle_beta   90.00
_cell.angle_gamma   90.00
#
_symmetry.space_group_name_H-M   'P 1'
#
loop_
_entity.id
_entity.type
_entity.pdbx_description
1 polymer ?
#
loop_
_entity_poly.entity_id
_entity_poly.type
_entity_poly.pdbx_seq_one_letter_code
_entity_poly.pdbx_strand_id
1 'polypeptide(L)'
;MLAKSSLLFLSLTSSVLGHGYVREYTIDGANHVSYLPYDDPDFTQPTESIARSHANGINPLFDPLDDSIACGQGSYPAPLMANVTAGGVAMVKWTEWPHSGPIYSYMARCPNGQDCSDFNGTSGNHWFKIEEHGIIEYDSSTGRAWATQKMFDADKTWNITIPSCLAPGPYVIRHETMAIQASQQLGGAQFYPQCAQVWVSGGTDTIEPALVSLPGDIQPDDPGVLFDRAAAMESGEYTCP
;
A
#
# COMPACT_ATOMS: atom_id res chain seq x y z
N MET A 1 13.25 40.70 49.89
CA MET A 1 12.70 40.61 48.51
C MET A 1 13.13 39.28 47.91
N LEU A 2 12.25 38.32 47.88
CA LEU A 2 12.53 37.01 47.26
C LEU A 2 12.03 37.02 45.83
N ALA A 3 12.93 36.89 44.85
CA ALA A 3 12.60 36.75 43.44
C ALA A 3 12.07 35.34 43.18
N LYS A 4 10.82 35.26 42.73
CA LYS A 4 10.23 33.99 42.23
C LYS A 4 10.66 33.78 40.78
N SER A 5 11.57 32.82 40.55
CA SER A 5 11.87 32.35 39.19
C SER A 5 10.77 31.38 38.73
N SER A 6 9.97 31.83 37.77
CA SER A 6 9.01 30.96 37.07
C SER A 6 9.75 30.21 35.98
N LEU A 7 9.89 28.90 36.14
CA LEU A 7 10.33 28.00 35.06
C LEU A 7 9.17 27.78 34.09
N LEU A 8 9.34 28.27 32.86
CA LEU A 8 8.46 27.97 31.76
C LEU A 8 8.81 26.58 31.20
N PHE A 9 7.97 25.59 31.45
CA PHE A 9 8.07 24.32 30.79
C PHE A 9 7.53 24.43 29.36
N LEU A 10 8.42 24.48 28.38
CA LEU A 10 8.06 24.35 26.99
C LEU A 10 7.78 22.85 26.72
N SER A 11 6.52 22.44 26.67
CA SER A 11 6.14 21.12 26.24
C SER A 11 6.33 21.04 24.71
N LEU A 12 7.40 20.39 24.28
CA LEU A 12 7.54 19.94 22.89
C LEU A 12 6.52 18.84 22.65
N THR A 13 5.39 19.17 22.10
CA THR A 13 4.48 18.17 21.51
C THR A 13 5.11 17.69 20.20
N SER A 14 5.87 16.61 20.25
CA SER A 14 6.20 15.83 19.05
C SER A 14 4.87 15.24 18.54
N SER A 15 4.39 15.73 17.43
CA SER A 15 3.31 15.08 16.68
C SER A 15 3.87 13.75 16.18
N VAL A 16 3.55 12.65 16.86
CA VAL A 16 3.78 11.32 16.33
C VAL A 16 2.73 11.13 15.24
N LEU A 17 3.13 11.31 13.98
CA LEU A 17 2.32 10.90 12.84
C LEU A 17 2.30 9.37 12.85
N GLY A 18 1.23 8.79 13.38
CA GLY A 18 1.08 7.34 13.56
C GLY A 18 0.64 6.60 12.30
N HIS A 19 0.51 7.28 11.16
CA HIS A 19 0.00 6.73 9.91
C HIS A 19 0.78 7.31 8.73
N GLY A 20 0.89 6.54 7.64
CA GLY A 20 1.59 6.95 6.44
C GLY A 20 0.80 6.69 5.16
N TYR A 21 1.31 7.23 4.08
CA TYR A 21 0.81 7.04 2.71
C TYR A 21 1.99 7.06 1.74
N VAL A 22 1.80 6.54 0.54
CA VAL A 22 2.81 6.65 -0.52
C VAL A 22 2.82 8.09 -1.02
N ARG A 23 3.98 8.75 -0.90
CA ARG A 23 4.17 10.14 -1.33
C ARG A 23 4.71 10.27 -2.74
N GLU A 24 5.39 9.23 -3.23
CA GLU A 24 6.10 9.27 -4.51
C GLU A 24 6.22 7.87 -5.11
N TYR A 25 6.17 7.80 -6.42
CA TYR A 25 6.51 6.62 -7.21
C TYR A 25 7.70 6.95 -8.10
N THR A 26 8.70 6.06 -8.19
CA THR A 26 9.74 6.11 -9.23
C THR A 26 9.53 4.93 -10.15
N ILE A 27 9.17 5.20 -11.41
CA ILE A 27 8.84 4.18 -12.41
C ILE A 27 9.71 4.41 -13.64
N ASP A 28 10.48 3.38 -14.04
CA ASP A 28 11.46 3.43 -15.13
C ASP A 28 12.38 4.67 -15.04
N GLY A 29 12.74 5.05 -13.80
CA GLY A 29 13.64 6.20 -13.51
C GLY A 29 12.95 7.57 -13.52
N ALA A 30 11.65 7.66 -13.79
CA ALA A 30 10.88 8.89 -13.69
C ALA A 30 10.15 8.99 -12.33
N ASN A 31 10.24 10.15 -11.69
CA ASN A 31 9.55 10.41 -10.43
C ASN A 31 8.14 10.97 -10.69
N HIS A 32 7.17 10.45 -9.95
CA HIS A 32 5.77 10.85 -9.97
C HIS A 32 5.31 11.13 -8.54
N VAL A 33 4.85 12.34 -8.29
CA VAL A 33 4.22 12.68 -7.00
C VAL A 33 2.90 11.90 -6.90
N SER A 34 2.66 11.32 -5.72
CA SER A 34 1.42 10.62 -5.40
C SER A 34 0.28 11.59 -5.04
N TYR A 35 -0.89 11.06 -4.73
CA TYR A 35 -1.92 11.82 -4.04
C TYR A 35 -1.44 12.18 -2.63
N LEU A 36 -1.49 13.46 -2.28
CA LEU A 36 -1.00 14.00 -1.01
C LEU A 36 -2.19 14.48 -0.16
N PRO A 37 -2.72 13.70 0.78
CA PRO A 37 -3.98 14.00 1.49
C PRO A 37 -4.02 15.33 2.24
N TYR A 38 -2.86 15.90 2.58
CA TYR A 38 -2.76 17.19 3.26
C TYR A 38 -2.64 18.39 2.33
N ASP A 39 -2.13 18.15 1.10
CA ASP A 39 -1.90 19.20 0.10
C ASP A 39 -3.03 19.21 -0.94
N ASP A 40 -3.68 18.06 -1.16
CA ASP A 40 -4.76 17.82 -2.12
C ASP A 40 -6.09 17.63 -1.36
N PRO A 41 -6.73 18.67 -0.84
CA PRO A 41 -7.87 18.54 0.08
C PRO A 41 -9.14 18.01 -0.59
N ASP A 42 -9.28 18.19 -1.89
CA ASP A 42 -10.41 17.66 -2.67
C ASP A 42 -9.99 16.42 -3.47
N PHE A 43 -10.20 15.25 -2.87
CA PHE A 43 -9.85 13.98 -3.53
C PHE A 43 -10.68 13.68 -4.79
N THR A 44 -11.78 14.38 -5.02
CA THR A 44 -12.61 14.23 -6.24
C THR A 44 -12.08 15.07 -7.41
N GLN A 45 -11.09 15.92 -7.16
CA GLN A 45 -10.40 16.72 -8.17
C GLN A 45 -8.88 16.47 -8.05
N PRO A 46 -8.43 15.24 -8.39
CA PRO A 46 -7.03 14.88 -8.24
C PRO A 46 -6.14 15.79 -9.08
N THR A 47 -5.02 16.19 -8.50
CA THR A 47 -3.96 16.93 -9.16
C THR A 47 -3.28 16.09 -10.24
N GLU A 48 -2.25 16.61 -10.91
CA GLU A 48 -1.47 15.88 -11.91
C GLU A 48 -0.67 14.73 -11.29
N SER A 49 -1.36 13.63 -10.98
CA SER A 49 -0.82 12.43 -10.34
C SER A 49 -1.18 11.16 -11.10
N ILE A 50 -0.34 10.13 -10.99
CA ILE A 50 -0.65 8.76 -11.41
C ILE A 50 -1.36 7.97 -10.30
N ALA A 51 -1.33 8.45 -9.06
CA ALA A 51 -1.97 7.81 -7.92
C ALA A 51 -3.45 8.18 -7.85
N ARG A 52 -4.26 7.18 -7.50
CA ARG A 52 -5.69 7.39 -7.23
C ARG A 52 -5.85 8.09 -5.89
N SER A 53 -6.69 9.08 -5.84
CA SER A 53 -7.05 9.78 -4.61
C SER A 53 -8.20 9.08 -3.88
N HIS A 54 -8.36 9.33 -2.59
CA HIS A 54 -9.40 8.70 -1.77
C HIS A 54 -9.73 9.52 -0.51
N ALA A 55 -10.94 9.35 0.01
CA ALA A 55 -11.48 10.16 1.11
C ALA A 55 -10.87 9.83 2.49
N ASN A 56 -10.33 8.63 2.69
CA ASN A 56 -9.79 8.25 4.00
C ASN A 56 -8.43 8.89 4.32
N GLY A 57 -7.77 9.54 3.36
CA GLY A 57 -6.51 10.23 3.56
C GLY A 57 -5.44 9.29 4.12
N ILE A 58 -4.94 9.57 5.32
CA ILE A 58 -3.96 8.74 6.03
C ILE A 58 -4.60 7.69 6.96
N ASN A 59 -5.93 7.68 7.10
CA ASN A 59 -6.58 6.79 8.04
C ASN A 59 -6.64 5.35 7.49
N PRO A 60 -6.50 4.34 8.38
CA PRO A 60 -6.63 2.95 7.98
C PRO A 60 -8.05 2.56 7.61
N LEU A 61 -8.14 1.48 6.85
CA LEU A 61 -9.35 0.70 6.68
C LEU A 61 -9.29 -0.50 7.64
N PHE A 62 -10.44 -0.92 8.17
CA PHE A 62 -10.52 -2.01 9.16
C PHE A 62 -11.32 -3.20 8.64
N ASP A 63 -12.22 -2.97 7.69
CA ASP A 63 -13.07 -4.00 7.12
C ASP A 63 -12.56 -4.39 5.71
N PRO A 64 -11.98 -5.59 5.53
CA PRO A 64 -11.53 -6.05 4.23
C PRO A 64 -12.68 -6.42 3.28
N LEU A 65 -13.93 -6.43 3.76
CA LEU A 65 -15.12 -6.70 2.95
C LEU A 65 -15.80 -5.42 2.44
N ASP A 66 -15.33 -4.24 2.88
CA ASP A 66 -15.79 -2.96 2.34
C ASP A 66 -15.11 -2.64 1.00
N ASP A 67 -15.83 -2.01 0.07
CA ASP A 67 -15.32 -1.62 -1.24
C ASP A 67 -14.05 -0.77 -1.19
N SER A 68 -13.85 -0.05 -0.09
CA SER A 68 -12.64 0.77 0.14
C SER A 68 -11.35 -0.04 0.10
N ILE A 69 -11.41 -1.36 0.35
CA ILE A 69 -10.21 -2.23 0.36
C ILE A 69 -9.50 -2.28 -0.99
N ALA A 70 -10.22 -2.03 -2.08
CA ALA A 70 -9.62 -2.02 -3.41
C ALA A 70 -8.57 -0.91 -3.56
N CYS A 71 -8.94 0.35 -3.35
CA CYS A 71 -8.05 1.50 -3.55
C CYS A 71 -8.32 2.70 -2.61
N GLY A 72 -8.91 2.47 -1.44
CA GLY A 72 -9.29 3.53 -0.50
C GLY A 72 -10.75 3.96 -0.65
N GLN A 73 -11.27 4.66 0.36
CA GLN A 73 -12.67 5.08 0.45
C GLN A 73 -13.04 6.04 -0.68
N GLY A 74 -14.02 5.66 -1.49
CA GLY A 74 -14.51 6.49 -2.60
C GLY A 74 -13.43 6.79 -3.65
N SER A 75 -12.51 5.86 -3.85
CA SER A 75 -11.33 6.04 -4.71
C SER A 75 -11.68 6.67 -6.06
N TYR A 76 -10.96 7.73 -6.39
CA TYR A 76 -11.14 8.48 -7.64
C TYR A 76 -9.99 8.18 -8.63
N PRO A 77 -10.28 7.97 -9.93
CA PRO A 77 -9.25 7.69 -10.91
C PRO A 77 -8.21 8.81 -11.02
N ALA A 78 -6.96 8.42 -11.21
CA ALA A 78 -5.89 9.37 -11.45
C ALA A 78 -6.00 9.97 -12.86
N PRO A 79 -5.67 11.26 -13.04
CA PRO A 79 -5.71 11.90 -14.36
C PRO A 79 -4.58 11.44 -15.29
N LEU A 80 -3.52 10.86 -14.74
CA LEU A 80 -2.34 10.44 -15.48
C LEU A 80 -2.07 8.94 -15.31
N MET A 81 -1.21 8.40 -16.18
CA MET A 81 -0.59 7.09 -16.08
C MET A 81 0.91 7.21 -16.32
N ALA A 82 1.72 6.44 -15.60
CA ALA A 82 3.13 6.29 -15.90
C ALA A 82 3.36 5.13 -16.86
N ASN A 83 4.34 5.26 -17.75
CA ASN A 83 4.79 4.11 -18.52
C ASN A 83 5.70 3.23 -17.66
N VAL A 84 5.51 1.92 -17.72
CA VAL A 84 6.36 0.93 -17.07
C VAL A 84 6.65 -0.22 -18.03
N THR A 85 7.89 -0.67 -18.04
CA THR A 85 8.30 -1.84 -18.83
C THR A 85 7.93 -3.13 -18.06
N ALA A 86 7.34 -4.10 -18.74
CA ALA A 86 7.14 -5.44 -18.15
C ALA A 86 8.50 -6.06 -17.77
N GLY A 87 8.61 -6.56 -16.53
CA GLY A 87 9.88 -6.96 -15.91
C GLY A 87 10.64 -5.80 -15.26
N GLY A 88 10.17 -4.55 -15.42
CA GLY A 88 10.73 -3.37 -14.76
C GLY A 88 10.28 -3.24 -13.29
N VAL A 89 10.64 -2.11 -12.68
CA VAL A 89 10.39 -1.85 -11.26
C VAL A 89 9.60 -0.55 -11.09
N ALA A 90 8.53 -0.63 -10.31
CA ALA A 90 7.88 0.53 -9.72
C ALA A 90 8.31 0.64 -8.25
N MET A 91 9.15 1.62 -7.92
CA MET A 91 9.51 1.91 -6.54
C MET A 91 8.47 2.84 -5.93
N VAL A 92 7.99 2.50 -4.76
CA VAL A 92 7.11 3.35 -3.93
C VAL A 92 7.91 3.93 -2.77
N LYS A 93 7.65 5.19 -2.44
CA LYS A 93 8.20 5.85 -1.25
C LYS A 93 7.09 6.30 -0.34
N TRP A 94 7.09 5.75 0.87
CA TRP A 94 6.15 6.10 1.93
C TRP A 94 6.61 7.35 2.69
N THR A 95 5.68 8.02 3.34
CA THR A 95 5.97 8.94 4.44
C THR A 95 6.44 8.16 5.68
N GLU A 96 6.39 8.72 6.88
CA GLU A 96 6.70 7.94 8.09
C GLU A 96 5.79 6.71 8.20
N TRP A 97 6.39 5.55 8.53
CA TRP A 97 5.67 4.29 8.71
C TRP A 97 6.13 3.59 10.00
N PRO A 98 5.44 3.78 11.13
CA PRO A 98 5.87 3.25 12.43
C PRO A 98 5.37 1.83 12.73
N HIS A 99 4.59 1.21 11.84
CA HIS A 99 3.89 -0.04 12.13
C HIS A 99 4.57 -1.25 11.53
N SER A 100 4.65 -2.34 12.33
CA SER A 100 5.08 -3.64 11.83
C SER A 100 3.95 -4.31 11.04
N GLY A 101 4.32 -5.06 10.00
CA GLY A 101 3.36 -5.86 9.26
C GLY A 101 3.86 -6.34 7.90
N PRO A 102 3.03 -7.09 7.18
CA PRO A 102 3.30 -7.55 5.84
C PRO A 102 3.16 -6.43 4.81
N ILE A 103 3.73 -6.68 3.64
CA ILE A 103 3.57 -5.89 2.42
C ILE A 103 3.10 -6.83 1.33
N TYR A 104 2.11 -6.42 0.55
CA TYR A 104 1.68 -7.13 -0.64
C TYR A 104 1.22 -6.17 -1.73
N SER A 105 1.33 -6.64 -2.97
CA SER A 105 0.93 -5.85 -4.13
C SER A 105 0.11 -6.70 -5.09
N TYR A 106 -0.89 -6.06 -5.66
CA TYR A 106 -1.75 -6.60 -6.71
C TYR A 106 -1.67 -5.74 -7.95
N MET A 107 -2.04 -6.31 -9.07
CA MET A 107 -2.34 -5.55 -10.28
C MET A 107 -3.72 -5.94 -10.82
N ALA A 108 -4.34 -5.00 -11.54
CA ALA A 108 -5.57 -5.24 -12.29
C ALA A 108 -5.48 -4.58 -13.65
N ARG A 109 -5.87 -5.30 -14.71
CA ARG A 109 -5.96 -4.73 -16.05
C ARG A 109 -7.20 -3.90 -16.20
N CYS A 110 -7.09 -2.67 -16.71
CA CYS A 110 -8.22 -1.80 -16.93
C CYS A 110 -9.02 -2.25 -18.17
N PRO A 111 -10.35 -2.37 -18.06
CA PRO A 111 -11.15 -3.12 -19.02
C PRO A 111 -11.30 -2.47 -20.40
N ASN A 112 -11.24 -1.13 -20.49
CA ASN A 112 -11.41 -0.42 -21.77
C ASN A 112 -10.18 -0.49 -22.68
N GLY A 113 -9.02 -0.94 -22.15
CA GLY A 113 -7.77 -1.09 -22.90
C GLY A 113 -7.09 0.23 -23.30
N GLN A 114 -7.61 1.37 -22.87
CA GLN A 114 -7.09 2.71 -23.16
C GLN A 114 -6.56 3.42 -21.92
N ASP A 115 -7.33 3.41 -20.85
CA ASP A 115 -7.00 4.03 -19.58
C ASP A 115 -7.73 3.33 -18.42
N CYS A 116 -7.65 3.89 -17.23
CA CYS A 116 -8.26 3.34 -16.02
C CYS A 116 -9.37 4.25 -15.43
N SER A 117 -9.89 5.19 -16.21
CA SER A 117 -10.90 6.17 -15.75
C SER A 117 -12.21 5.50 -15.29
N ASP A 118 -12.64 4.44 -15.97
CA ASP A 118 -13.88 3.72 -15.69
C ASP A 118 -13.70 2.52 -14.76
N PHE A 119 -12.47 2.24 -14.33
CA PHE A 119 -12.16 1.08 -13.48
C PHE A 119 -12.24 1.45 -12.00
N ASN A 120 -13.20 0.92 -11.26
CA ASN A 120 -13.31 1.08 -9.81
C ASN A 120 -12.62 -0.06 -9.01
N GLY A 121 -12.50 -1.25 -9.61
CA GLY A 121 -11.83 -2.41 -9.00
C GLY A 121 -12.60 -3.14 -7.91
N THR A 122 -13.84 -2.74 -7.60
CA THR A 122 -14.61 -3.24 -6.44
C THR A 122 -15.60 -4.36 -6.77
N SER A 123 -15.85 -4.62 -8.05
CA SER A 123 -16.81 -5.64 -8.48
C SER A 123 -16.18 -6.61 -9.46
N GLY A 124 -16.33 -7.92 -9.20
CA GLY A 124 -15.80 -8.99 -10.04
C GLY A 124 -14.32 -9.29 -9.79
N ASN A 125 -13.84 -10.33 -10.45
CA ASN A 125 -12.47 -10.80 -10.31
C ASN A 125 -11.58 -10.06 -11.31
N HIS A 126 -10.84 -9.06 -10.84
CA HIS A 126 -9.96 -8.23 -11.67
C HIS A 126 -8.51 -8.22 -11.18
N TRP A 127 -8.31 -8.51 -9.90
CA TRP A 127 -7.03 -8.39 -9.24
C TRP A 127 -6.24 -9.69 -9.30
N PHE A 128 -4.93 -9.60 -9.44
CA PHE A 128 -4.01 -10.70 -9.24
C PHE A 128 -2.84 -10.23 -8.39
N LYS A 129 -2.48 -11.05 -7.41
CA LYS A 129 -1.37 -10.78 -6.50
C LYS A 129 -0.05 -10.98 -7.24
N ILE A 130 0.85 -10.01 -7.17
CA ILE A 130 2.17 -10.06 -7.82
C ILE A 130 3.31 -10.25 -6.84
N GLU A 131 3.09 -9.88 -5.58
CA GLU A 131 4.03 -10.14 -4.48
C GLU A 131 3.33 -10.16 -3.14
N GLU A 132 3.92 -10.88 -2.19
CA GLU A 132 3.55 -10.87 -0.78
C GLU A 132 4.78 -11.13 0.08
N HIS A 133 4.93 -10.36 1.15
CA HIS A 133 6.06 -10.44 2.08
C HIS A 133 5.56 -10.25 3.50
N GLY A 134 5.61 -11.30 4.29
CA GLY A 134 5.24 -11.29 5.71
C GLY A 134 6.46 -11.14 6.61
N ILE A 135 6.80 -12.22 7.33
CA ILE A 135 8.04 -12.34 8.09
C ILE A 135 9.15 -12.75 7.12
N ILE A 136 10.23 -11.98 7.10
CA ILE A 136 11.38 -12.18 6.22
C ILE A 136 12.66 -12.42 7.04
N GLU A 137 13.64 -13.10 6.44
CA GLU A 137 15.00 -13.10 6.96
C GLU A 137 15.56 -11.67 6.87
N TYR A 138 16.12 -11.20 7.97
CA TYR A 138 16.60 -9.84 8.09
C TYR A 138 17.82 -9.76 9.01
N ASP A 139 18.75 -8.86 8.70
CA ASP A 139 19.94 -8.63 9.53
C ASP A 139 19.55 -7.85 10.80
N SER A 140 19.00 -8.55 11.75
CA SER A 140 18.58 -8.04 13.05
C SER A 140 19.05 -8.96 14.17
N SER A 141 18.91 -8.55 15.42
CA SER A 141 19.24 -9.39 16.60
C SER A 141 18.44 -10.69 16.68
N THR A 142 17.28 -10.75 16.01
CA THR A 142 16.42 -11.93 15.95
C THR A 142 16.58 -12.74 14.66
N GLY A 143 17.34 -12.24 13.68
CA GLY A 143 17.49 -12.83 12.34
C GLY A 143 16.24 -12.70 11.44
N ARG A 144 15.16 -12.09 11.95
CA ARG A 144 13.88 -11.94 11.26
C ARG A 144 13.27 -10.57 11.51
N ALA A 145 12.46 -10.10 10.57
CA ALA A 145 11.64 -8.90 10.70
C ALA A 145 10.35 -9.00 9.87
N TRP A 146 9.38 -8.15 10.16
CA TRP A 146 8.28 -7.89 9.24
C TRP A 146 8.78 -7.14 8.01
N ALA A 147 8.17 -7.36 6.86
CA ALA A 147 8.56 -6.71 5.59
C ALA A 147 8.60 -5.17 5.69
N THR A 148 7.67 -4.58 6.44
CA THR A 148 7.66 -3.14 6.71
C THR A 148 8.91 -2.62 7.41
N GLN A 149 9.63 -3.44 8.20
CA GLN A 149 10.91 -3.04 8.80
C GLN A 149 11.97 -2.84 7.72
N LYS A 150 12.06 -3.77 6.75
CA LYS A 150 12.97 -3.62 5.60
C LYS A 150 12.65 -2.36 4.79
N MET A 151 11.37 -2.10 4.56
CA MET A 151 10.92 -0.87 3.90
C MET A 151 11.35 0.37 4.69
N PHE A 152 11.14 0.38 6.00
CA PHE A 152 11.53 1.49 6.87
C PHE A 152 13.03 1.78 6.81
N ASP A 153 13.87 0.75 6.93
CA ASP A 153 15.33 0.86 6.92
C ASP A 153 15.88 1.24 5.53
N ALA A 154 15.13 0.94 4.47
CA ALA A 154 15.40 1.38 3.09
C ALA A 154 14.87 2.80 2.80
N ASP A 155 14.88 3.70 3.76
CA ASP A 155 14.35 5.07 3.67
C ASP A 155 12.86 5.08 3.25
N LYS A 156 12.10 4.14 3.77
CA LYS A 156 10.66 3.96 3.50
C LYS A 156 10.32 3.69 2.03
N THR A 157 11.25 3.05 1.32
CA THR A 157 11.05 2.64 -0.07
C THR A 157 10.80 1.15 -0.20
N TRP A 158 9.99 0.78 -1.20
CA TRP A 158 9.74 -0.60 -1.58
C TRP A 158 9.72 -0.73 -3.10
N ASN A 159 10.35 -1.80 -3.61
CA ASN A 159 10.41 -2.08 -5.05
C ASN A 159 9.37 -3.13 -5.42
N ILE A 160 8.45 -2.79 -6.30
CA ILE A 160 7.45 -3.66 -6.88
C ILE A 160 7.95 -4.10 -8.25
N THR A 161 8.20 -5.39 -8.45
CA THR A 161 8.59 -5.91 -9.75
C THR A 161 7.35 -6.18 -10.61
N ILE A 162 7.28 -5.56 -11.77
CA ILE A 162 6.20 -5.77 -12.72
C ILE A 162 6.41 -7.10 -13.44
N PRO A 163 5.43 -8.03 -13.45
CA PRO A 163 5.61 -9.31 -14.13
C PRO A 163 5.91 -9.13 -15.62
N SER A 164 6.93 -9.84 -16.12
CA SER A 164 7.36 -9.75 -17.53
C SER A 164 6.40 -10.42 -18.53
N CYS A 165 5.47 -11.22 -18.01
CA CYS A 165 4.50 -11.99 -18.80
C CYS A 165 3.20 -11.24 -19.08
N LEU A 166 3.02 -10.01 -18.57
CA LEU A 166 1.78 -9.25 -18.74
C LEU A 166 1.58 -8.81 -20.20
N ALA A 167 0.31 -8.80 -20.64
CA ALA A 167 -0.07 -8.16 -21.87
C ALA A 167 0.18 -6.64 -21.81
N PRO A 168 0.63 -5.99 -22.90
CA PRO A 168 0.69 -4.53 -22.94
C PRO A 168 -0.69 -3.90 -22.72
N GLY A 169 -0.71 -2.74 -22.05
CA GLY A 169 -1.94 -1.99 -21.82
C GLY A 169 -2.00 -1.29 -20.46
N PRO A 170 -3.16 -0.72 -20.12
CA PRO A 170 -3.36 0.01 -18.88
C PRO A 170 -3.67 -0.92 -17.71
N TYR A 171 -3.04 -0.63 -16.56
CA TYR A 171 -3.20 -1.36 -15.32
C TYR A 171 -3.30 -0.41 -14.12
N VAL A 172 -3.92 -0.89 -13.06
CA VAL A 172 -3.77 -0.33 -11.71
C VAL A 172 -2.81 -1.23 -10.94
N ILE A 173 -1.78 -0.64 -10.34
CA ILE A 173 -0.96 -1.25 -9.29
C ILE A 173 -1.61 -0.89 -7.96
N ARG A 174 -1.88 -1.89 -7.12
CA ARG A 174 -2.31 -1.73 -5.73
C ARG A 174 -1.21 -2.24 -4.82
N HIS A 175 -0.57 -1.33 -4.12
CA HIS A 175 0.45 -1.62 -3.11
C HIS A 175 -0.13 -1.39 -1.72
N GLU A 176 0.11 -2.30 -0.80
CA GLU A 176 -0.45 -2.22 0.53
C GLU A 176 0.55 -2.59 1.61
N THR A 177 0.49 -1.85 2.70
CA THR A 177 1.01 -2.28 4.00
C THR A 177 -0.16 -2.56 4.93
N MET A 178 -0.07 -3.62 5.72
CA MET A 178 -1.04 -3.92 6.77
C MET A 178 -0.38 -3.74 8.14
N ALA A 179 -1.00 -2.93 9.00
CA ALA A 179 -0.52 -2.72 10.36
C ALA A 179 -1.18 -3.73 11.31
N ILE A 180 -0.36 -4.44 12.10
CA ILE A 180 -0.76 -5.64 12.85
C ILE A 180 -0.74 -5.48 14.37
N GLN A 181 -0.76 -4.24 14.88
CA GLN A 181 -0.62 -3.99 16.32
C GLN A 181 -1.72 -4.67 17.15
N ALA A 182 -2.91 -4.78 16.60
CA ALA A 182 -4.08 -5.39 17.23
C ALA A 182 -4.63 -6.61 16.46
N SER A 183 -3.80 -7.28 15.64
CA SER A 183 -4.20 -8.43 14.80
C SER A 183 -4.74 -9.65 15.59
N GLN A 184 -4.50 -9.72 16.90
CA GLN A 184 -5.09 -10.74 17.76
C GLN A 184 -6.59 -10.53 18.05
N GLN A 185 -7.17 -9.43 17.58
CA GLN A 185 -8.59 -9.10 17.71
C GLN A 185 -9.24 -9.01 16.33
N LEU A 186 -10.42 -9.56 16.19
CA LEU A 186 -11.20 -9.43 14.95
C LEU A 186 -11.44 -7.94 14.65
N GLY A 187 -11.12 -7.51 13.42
CA GLY A 187 -11.16 -6.10 13.02
C GLY A 187 -10.01 -5.25 13.59
N GLY A 188 -8.98 -5.87 14.18
CA GLY A 188 -7.83 -5.15 14.72
C GLY A 188 -6.70 -4.90 13.72
N ALA A 189 -6.64 -5.63 12.61
CA ALA A 189 -5.74 -5.34 11.51
C ALA A 189 -6.13 -4.02 10.82
N GLN A 190 -5.13 -3.29 10.30
CA GLN A 190 -5.33 -2.01 9.64
C GLN A 190 -4.75 -2.05 8.24
N PHE A 191 -5.56 -1.78 7.23
CA PHE A 191 -5.20 -1.86 5.82
C PHE A 191 -4.93 -0.47 5.25
N TYR A 192 -3.87 -0.34 4.45
CA TYR A 192 -3.45 0.93 3.84
C TYR A 192 -3.17 0.74 2.34
N PRO A 193 -4.21 0.47 1.53
CA PRO A 193 -4.04 0.32 0.09
C PRO A 193 -3.70 1.66 -0.57
N GLN A 194 -2.74 1.61 -1.50
CA GLN A 194 -2.30 2.74 -2.31
C GLN A 194 -2.29 2.31 -3.77
N CYS A 195 -3.06 2.98 -4.62
CA CYS A 195 -3.22 2.62 -6.02
C CYS A 195 -2.60 3.65 -6.96
N ALA A 196 -1.90 3.16 -7.99
CA ALA A 196 -1.36 3.98 -9.08
C ALA A 196 -1.72 3.40 -10.43
N GLN A 197 -1.89 4.25 -11.44
CA GLN A 197 -2.23 3.87 -12.80
C GLN A 197 -0.99 3.86 -13.68
N VAL A 198 -0.79 2.76 -14.41
CA VAL A 198 0.37 2.56 -15.27
C VAL A 198 -0.03 1.99 -16.63
N TRP A 199 0.76 2.32 -17.63
CA TRP A 199 0.74 1.64 -18.92
C TRP A 199 1.91 0.67 -19.00
N VAL A 200 1.61 -0.63 -19.06
CA VAL A 200 2.62 -1.68 -19.21
C VAL A 200 2.98 -1.83 -20.68
N SER A 201 4.27 -1.90 -21.00
CA SER A 201 4.81 -2.10 -22.32
C SER A 201 5.82 -3.25 -22.36
N GLY A 202 6.06 -3.83 -23.52
CA GLY A 202 7.12 -4.84 -23.74
C GLY A 202 6.85 -6.23 -23.16
N GLY A 203 5.67 -6.48 -22.63
CA GLY A 203 5.29 -7.79 -22.07
C GLY A 203 5.01 -8.85 -23.16
N THR A 204 5.04 -10.11 -22.75
CA THR A 204 4.93 -11.25 -23.67
C THR A 204 3.51 -11.80 -23.86
N ASP A 205 2.55 -11.35 -23.03
CA ASP A 205 1.15 -11.84 -23.01
C ASP A 205 1.05 -13.39 -22.98
N THR A 206 1.88 -14.01 -22.14
CA THR A 206 2.03 -15.47 -22.14
C THR A 206 1.31 -16.18 -21.00
N ILE A 207 0.82 -15.43 -20.00
CA ILE A 207 0.16 -15.99 -18.81
C ILE A 207 -1.09 -15.19 -18.48
N GLU A 208 -2.22 -15.90 -18.36
CA GLU A 208 -3.41 -15.36 -17.72
C GLU A 208 -3.31 -15.62 -16.20
N PRO A 209 -3.20 -14.59 -15.37
CA PRO A 209 -3.14 -14.76 -13.92
C PRO A 209 -4.48 -15.24 -13.37
N ALA A 210 -4.45 -16.00 -12.26
CA ALA A 210 -5.65 -16.25 -11.47
C ALA A 210 -6.17 -14.93 -10.90
N LEU A 211 -7.43 -14.62 -11.19
CA LEU A 211 -8.04 -13.36 -10.77
C LEU A 211 -8.87 -13.55 -9.51
N VAL A 212 -8.77 -12.57 -8.62
CA VAL A 212 -9.54 -12.48 -7.37
C VAL A 212 -10.34 -11.18 -7.32
N SER A 213 -11.30 -11.10 -6.40
CA SER A 213 -12.06 -9.88 -6.13
C SER A 213 -11.52 -9.15 -4.90
N LEU A 214 -11.50 -7.83 -4.94
CA LEU A 214 -11.30 -6.97 -3.78
C LEU A 214 -12.46 -5.95 -3.73
N PRO A 215 -13.36 -6.11 -2.74
CA PRO A 215 -13.36 -7.07 -1.63
C PRO A 215 -13.63 -8.53 -2.07
N GLY A 216 -13.19 -9.47 -1.21
CA GLY A 216 -13.49 -10.90 -1.37
C GLY A 216 -12.28 -11.83 -1.19
N ASP A 217 -11.10 -11.47 -1.68
CA ASP A 217 -9.87 -12.26 -1.51
C ASP A 217 -9.41 -12.30 -0.05
N ILE A 218 -9.49 -11.17 0.63
CA ILE A 218 -9.08 -11.01 2.03
C ILE A 218 -10.31 -11.14 2.93
N GLN A 219 -10.26 -12.07 3.90
CA GLN A 219 -11.32 -12.25 4.89
C GLN A 219 -10.88 -11.74 6.26
N PRO A 220 -11.80 -11.22 7.10
CA PRO A 220 -11.46 -10.67 8.41
C PRO A 220 -10.91 -11.69 9.41
N ASP A 221 -11.15 -12.98 9.18
CA ASP A 221 -10.70 -14.11 10.00
C ASP A 221 -9.61 -14.96 9.32
N ASP A 222 -9.06 -14.51 8.20
CA ASP A 222 -7.91 -15.17 7.57
C ASP A 222 -6.73 -15.28 8.54
N PRO A 223 -5.96 -16.39 8.51
CA PRO A 223 -4.79 -16.57 9.37
C PRO A 223 -3.74 -15.47 9.25
N GLY A 224 -3.74 -14.74 8.15
CA GLY A 224 -2.87 -13.60 7.93
C GLY A 224 -3.43 -12.25 8.42
N VAL A 225 -4.71 -12.21 8.79
CA VAL A 225 -5.41 -11.01 9.29
C VAL A 225 -5.69 -11.10 10.78
N LEU A 226 -6.21 -12.25 11.24
CA LEU A 226 -6.51 -12.54 12.64
C LEU A 226 -5.49 -13.52 13.21
N PHE A 227 -4.47 -13.04 13.91
CA PHE A 227 -3.40 -13.89 14.46
C PHE A 227 -2.66 -13.22 15.61
N ASP A 228 -1.92 -14.02 16.38
CA ASP A 228 -1.00 -13.51 17.39
C ASP A 228 0.35 -13.16 16.76
N ARG A 229 0.62 -11.86 16.64
CA ARG A 229 1.86 -11.34 16.03
C ARG A 229 3.13 -11.72 16.78
N ALA A 230 3.05 -11.93 18.12
CA ALA A 230 4.20 -12.30 18.91
C ALA A 230 4.56 -13.77 18.68
N ALA A 231 3.57 -14.65 18.68
CA ALA A 231 3.74 -16.06 18.35
C ALA A 231 4.24 -16.25 16.91
N ALA A 232 3.70 -15.51 15.95
CA ALA A 232 4.17 -15.55 14.56
C ALA A 232 5.64 -15.12 14.44
N MET A 233 6.06 -14.07 15.12
CA MET A 233 7.46 -13.61 15.11
C MET A 233 8.39 -14.61 15.80
N GLU A 234 7.96 -15.25 16.88
CA GLU A 234 8.73 -16.26 17.60
C GLU A 234 8.92 -17.53 16.75
N SER A 235 7.86 -18.04 16.15
CA SER A 235 7.90 -19.23 15.27
C SER A 235 8.57 -18.93 13.92
N GLY A 236 8.41 -17.73 13.40
CA GLY A 236 8.75 -17.35 12.03
C GLY A 236 7.70 -17.79 11.01
N GLU A 237 6.55 -18.28 11.47
CA GLU A 237 5.46 -18.74 10.61
C GLU A 237 4.39 -17.65 10.48
N TYR A 238 4.13 -17.26 9.26
CA TYR A 238 3.07 -16.31 8.89
C TYR A 238 2.59 -16.63 7.48
N THR A 239 1.28 -16.62 7.28
CA THR A 239 0.64 -16.76 5.98
C THR A 239 0.03 -15.41 5.60
N CYS A 240 0.42 -14.84 4.47
CA CYS A 240 -0.22 -13.63 3.94
C CYS A 240 -1.68 -13.91 3.55
N PRO A 241 -2.59 -12.96 3.78
CA PRO A 241 -4.00 -13.08 3.43
C PRO A 241 -4.24 -13.04 1.93
#